data_04de4040d097bb10d0642927d198eac8
#
_entry.id   04de4040d097bb10d0642927d198eac8
#
_cell.length_a   1.000
_cell.length_b   1.000
_cell.length_c   1.000
_cell.angle_alpha   90.00
_cell.angle_beta   90.00
_cell.angle_gamma   90.00
#
_symmetry.space_group_name_H-M   'P 1'
#
loop_
_entity.id
_entity.type
_entity.pdbx_description
1 polymer ?
#
loop_
_entity_poly.entity_id
_entity_poly.type
_entity_poly.pdbx_seq_one_letter_code
_entity_poly.pdbx_strand_id
1 'polypeptide(L)'
;MGAMMGAMNAAMSDKPIWKGALLGAASTAATYGIGSIFNGVGTFGHELLRAGAHGLSSGVFNALNGDNFWNGLISGAASSGIGSYAQSVNLNTGLMVASTNTMGGIVAWATGDDFLQGAMQGMQIGILNHSLHDGDEGSIPLKVSVTTNEAGMYEVTVIGARKGGKENILAIAAEINTITDCFGTSLKKNSGNTTLGSNGKLYYHVAGQRGFYGNQYVSTVRLVHVGKVITKATGSVGKVLDGISIYDGYKQDRNQIGYNTVRAVADVAGGWAGAVAGLKIGTSIGSLFGGVGAIPGAVIGSTVFGIIGAYGGGKLATCSVDNIYGR
;
A
#
# COMPACT_ATOMS: atom_id res chain seq x y z
N MET A 1 -9.10 -11.34 17.96
CA MET A 1 -9.07 -10.57 16.70
C MET A 1 -8.91 -11.49 15.48
N GLY A 2 -7.82 -12.25 15.33
CA GLY A 2 -7.57 -13.08 14.15
C GLY A 2 -8.64 -14.13 13.87
N ALA A 3 -9.13 -14.82 14.91
CA ALA A 3 -10.23 -15.79 14.74
C ALA A 3 -11.49 -15.13 14.17
N MET A 4 -11.82 -13.92 14.61
CA MET A 4 -12.98 -13.16 14.13
C MET A 4 -12.78 -12.73 12.66
N MET A 5 -11.61 -12.22 12.32
CA MET A 5 -11.28 -11.84 10.93
C MET A 5 -11.31 -13.05 9.98
N GLY A 6 -10.73 -14.18 10.42
CA GLY A 6 -10.76 -15.42 9.66
C GLY A 6 -12.17 -16.00 9.49
N ALA A 7 -13.01 -15.89 10.53
CA ALA A 7 -14.42 -16.29 10.46
C ALA A 7 -15.22 -15.42 9.47
N MET A 8 -15.01 -14.11 9.52
CA MET A 8 -15.64 -13.17 8.57
C MET A 8 -15.19 -13.43 7.13
N ASN A 9 -13.90 -13.64 6.91
CA ASN A 9 -13.39 -13.98 5.58
C ASN A 9 -14.00 -15.28 5.05
N ALA A 10 -14.08 -16.32 5.88
CA ALA A 10 -14.70 -17.59 5.49
C ALA A 10 -16.18 -17.41 5.17
N ALA A 11 -16.92 -16.64 5.97
CA ALA A 11 -18.34 -16.35 5.71
C ALA A 11 -18.55 -15.62 4.38
N MET A 12 -17.67 -14.69 4.03
CA MET A 12 -17.74 -13.94 2.75
C MET A 12 -17.35 -14.76 1.54
N SER A 13 -16.55 -15.82 1.75
CA SER A 13 -16.04 -16.71 0.69
C SER A 13 -16.81 -18.04 0.61
N ASP A 14 -17.98 -18.14 1.23
CA ASP A 14 -18.79 -19.37 1.32
C ASP A 14 -18.01 -20.59 1.84
N LYS A 15 -17.05 -20.34 2.75
CA LYS A 15 -16.21 -21.37 3.38
C LYS A 15 -16.67 -21.65 4.82
N PRO A 16 -16.31 -22.82 5.40
CA PRO A 16 -16.67 -23.15 6.77
C PRO A 16 -16.12 -22.13 7.78
N ILE A 17 -17.01 -21.44 8.48
CA ILE A 17 -16.68 -20.33 9.41
C ILE A 17 -15.70 -20.79 10.50
N TRP A 18 -15.90 -22.01 11.06
CA TRP A 18 -15.01 -22.55 12.09
C TRP A 18 -13.57 -22.76 11.58
N LYS A 19 -13.42 -23.20 10.33
CA LYS A 19 -12.10 -23.37 9.69
C LYS A 19 -11.44 -22.01 9.49
N GLY A 20 -12.19 -21.02 9.01
CA GLY A 20 -11.71 -19.64 8.90
C GLY A 20 -11.30 -19.06 10.23
N ALA A 21 -12.08 -19.27 11.28
CA ALA A 21 -11.73 -18.80 12.63
C ALA A 21 -10.41 -19.43 13.13
N LEU A 22 -10.25 -20.74 12.96
CA LEU A 22 -9.03 -21.45 13.37
C LEU A 22 -7.80 -20.96 12.59
N LEU A 23 -7.90 -20.88 11.26
CA LEU A 23 -6.81 -20.40 10.40
C LEU A 23 -6.47 -18.93 10.67
N GLY A 24 -7.48 -18.09 10.91
CA GLY A 24 -7.30 -16.70 11.28
C GLY A 24 -6.59 -16.53 12.63
N ALA A 25 -6.94 -17.34 13.63
CA ALA A 25 -6.22 -17.35 14.91
C ALA A 25 -4.75 -17.79 14.73
N ALA A 26 -4.50 -18.85 13.98
CA ALA A 26 -3.15 -19.35 13.73
C ALA A 26 -2.31 -18.36 12.90
N SER A 27 -2.90 -17.75 11.86
CA SER A 27 -2.26 -16.69 11.08
C SER A 27 -1.89 -15.48 11.93
N THR A 28 -2.77 -15.08 12.84
CA THR A 28 -2.50 -14.00 13.79
C THR A 28 -1.33 -14.33 14.71
N ALA A 29 -1.28 -15.55 15.26
CA ALA A 29 -0.19 -15.98 16.10
C ALA A 29 1.16 -16.01 15.33
N ALA A 30 1.14 -16.48 14.07
CA ALA A 30 2.32 -16.48 13.22
C ALA A 30 2.78 -15.03 12.89
N THR A 31 1.86 -14.15 12.54
CA THR A 31 2.17 -12.74 12.27
C THR A 31 2.77 -12.03 13.48
N TYR A 32 2.19 -12.25 14.66
CA TYR A 32 2.72 -11.73 15.91
C TYR A 32 4.11 -12.30 16.24
N GLY A 33 4.30 -13.61 16.05
CA GLY A 33 5.61 -14.26 16.25
C GLY A 33 6.68 -13.70 15.31
N ILE A 34 6.37 -13.50 14.03
CA ILE A 34 7.28 -12.87 13.07
C ILE A 34 7.62 -11.44 13.53
N GLY A 35 6.63 -10.65 13.92
CA GLY A 35 6.84 -9.29 14.45
C GLY A 35 7.75 -9.28 15.68
N SER A 36 7.62 -10.26 16.59
CA SER A 36 8.47 -10.38 17.78
C SER A 36 9.92 -10.73 17.44
N ILE A 37 10.14 -11.58 16.41
CA ILE A 37 11.49 -11.95 15.95
C ILE A 37 12.19 -10.76 15.26
N PHE A 38 11.43 -10.00 14.47
CA PHE A 38 11.92 -8.87 13.70
C PHE A 38 11.51 -7.53 14.36
N ASN A 39 11.69 -7.39 15.65
CA ASN A 39 11.27 -6.20 16.40
C ASN A 39 12.07 -4.95 15.97
N GLY A 40 11.37 -3.82 15.83
CA GLY A 40 11.95 -2.52 15.45
C GLY A 40 12.24 -2.37 13.95
N VAL A 41 12.76 -1.21 13.58
CA VAL A 41 13.20 -0.90 12.21
C VAL A 41 14.64 -1.37 12.04
N GLY A 42 14.84 -2.30 11.11
CA GLY A 42 16.14 -2.90 10.84
C GLY A 42 16.83 -2.31 9.60
N THR A 43 17.95 -2.93 9.23
CA THR A 43 18.58 -2.69 7.93
C THR A 43 17.66 -3.15 6.79
N PHE A 44 17.92 -2.70 5.56
CA PHE A 44 17.17 -3.13 4.38
C PHE A 44 17.08 -4.67 4.27
N GLY A 45 18.18 -5.38 4.55
CA GLY A 45 18.19 -6.85 4.54
C GLY A 45 17.27 -7.44 5.61
N HIS A 46 17.22 -6.86 6.80
CA HIS A 46 16.33 -7.27 7.88
C HIS A 46 14.85 -7.09 7.50
N GLU A 47 14.51 -5.95 6.90
CA GLU A 47 13.15 -5.68 6.42
C GLU A 47 12.74 -6.61 5.28
N LEU A 48 13.68 -6.95 4.39
CA LEU A 48 13.44 -7.91 3.32
C LEU A 48 13.15 -9.31 3.86
N LEU A 49 13.91 -9.77 4.88
CA LEU A 49 13.67 -11.05 5.57
C LEU A 49 12.33 -11.04 6.30
N ARG A 50 11.97 -9.95 6.97
CA ARG A 50 10.67 -9.78 7.62
C ARG A 50 9.52 -9.87 6.62
N ALA A 51 9.63 -9.13 5.51
CA ALA A 51 8.64 -9.18 4.43
C ALA A 51 8.52 -10.58 3.83
N GLY A 52 9.65 -11.27 3.62
CA GLY A 52 9.67 -12.66 3.15
C GLY A 52 8.98 -13.63 4.12
N ALA A 53 9.22 -13.49 5.43
CA ALA A 53 8.59 -14.31 6.46
C ALA A 53 7.07 -14.11 6.51
N HIS A 54 6.60 -12.86 6.44
CA HIS A 54 5.17 -12.54 6.34
C HIS A 54 4.56 -13.07 5.05
N GLY A 55 5.27 -12.93 3.91
CA GLY A 55 4.84 -13.47 2.64
C GLY A 55 4.67 -14.99 2.70
N LEU A 56 5.69 -15.71 3.17
CA LEU A 56 5.63 -17.18 3.32
C LEU A 56 4.50 -17.61 4.24
N SER A 57 4.35 -16.97 5.40
CA SER A 57 3.26 -17.25 6.34
C SER A 57 1.89 -17.05 5.66
N SER A 58 1.67 -15.91 5.02
CA SER A 58 0.41 -15.62 4.32
C SER A 58 0.14 -16.59 3.18
N GLY A 59 1.18 -16.97 2.41
CA GLY A 59 1.07 -17.97 1.35
C GLY A 59 0.63 -19.34 1.88
N VAL A 60 1.24 -19.79 2.97
CA VAL A 60 0.85 -21.07 3.62
C VAL A 60 -0.59 -21.04 4.10
N PHE A 61 -1.02 -19.97 4.78
CA PHE A 61 -2.40 -19.86 5.26
C PHE A 61 -3.42 -19.75 4.12
N ASN A 62 -3.09 -19.07 3.02
CA ASN A 62 -3.91 -19.07 1.81
C ASN A 62 -4.04 -20.49 1.25
N ALA A 63 -2.95 -21.22 1.09
CA ALA A 63 -2.98 -22.59 0.60
C ALA A 63 -3.81 -23.53 1.50
N LEU A 64 -3.67 -23.40 2.83
CA LEU A 64 -4.47 -24.17 3.80
C LEU A 64 -5.98 -23.82 3.72
N ASN A 65 -6.28 -22.58 3.34
CA ASN A 65 -7.66 -22.13 3.12
C ASN A 65 -8.23 -22.56 1.76
N GLY A 66 -7.40 -23.13 0.88
CA GLY A 66 -7.76 -23.51 -0.48
C GLY A 66 -7.62 -22.39 -1.51
N ASP A 67 -6.93 -21.32 -1.14
CA ASP A 67 -6.63 -20.18 -2.00
C ASP A 67 -5.22 -20.31 -2.61
N ASN A 68 -4.84 -19.39 -3.48
CA ASN A 68 -3.56 -19.44 -4.17
C ASN A 68 -2.41 -19.04 -3.22
N PHE A 69 -1.43 -19.94 -3.05
CA PHE A 69 -0.23 -19.69 -2.24
C PHE A 69 0.52 -18.40 -2.66
N TRP A 70 0.70 -18.20 -3.96
CA TRP A 70 1.46 -17.07 -4.49
C TRP A 70 0.77 -15.72 -4.21
N ASN A 71 -0.56 -15.69 -4.24
CA ASN A 71 -1.33 -14.51 -3.90
C ASN A 71 -1.11 -14.11 -2.44
N GLY A 72 -1.16 -15.08 -1.52
CA GLY A 72 -0.88 -14.86 -0.12
C GLY A 72 0.57 -14.42 0.12
N LEU A 73 1.54 -15.05 -0.56
CA LEU A 73 2.95 -14.72 -0.45
C LEU A 73 3.22 -13.27 -0.87
N ILE A 74 2.73 -12.86 -2.04
CA ILE A 74 2.96 -11.51 -2.56
C ILE A 74 2.23 -10.47 -1.72
N SER A 75 0.97 -10.75 -1.35
CA SER A 75 0.16 -9.86 -0.51
C SER A 75 0.78 -9.64 0.87
N GLY A 76 1.21 -10.73 1.53
CA GLY A 76 1.85 -10.66 2.83
C GLY A 76 3.20 -9.94 2.81
N ALA A 77 4.03 -10.21 1.81
CA ALA A 77 5.32 -9.55 1.66
C ALA A 77 5.16 -8.05 1.36
N ALA A 78 4.25 -7.69 0.44
CA ALA A 78 4.00 -6.30 0.08
C ALA A 78 3.41 -5.50 1.26
N SER A 79 2.45 -6.07 1.99
CA SER A 79 1.86 -5.43 3.17
C SER A 79 2.90 -5.22 4.28
N SER A 80 3.77 -6.21 4.51
CA SER A 80 4.86 -6.07 5.47
C SER A 80 5.87 -5.00 5.06
N GLY A 81 6.27 -4.96 3.77
CA GLY A 81 7.19 -3.95 3.25
C GLY A 81 6.66 -2.53 3.40
N ILE A 82 5.38 -2.31 3.08
CA ILE A 82 4.71 -1.02 3.27
C ILE A 82 4.61 -0.67 4.76
N GLY A 83 4.30 -1.64 5.62
CA GLY A 83 4.23 -1.43 7.07
C GLY A 83 5.59 -1.02 7.65
N SER A 84 6.67 -1.74 7.29
CA SER A 84 8.04 -1.40 7.68
C SER A 84 8.44 -0.01 7.23
N TYR A 85 8.08 0.32 6.00
CA TYR A 85 8.33 1.63 5.46
C TYR A 85 7.56 2.71 6.23
N ALA A 86 6.25 2.53 6.43
CA ALA A 86 5.41 3.45 7.20
C ALA A 86 5.98 3.71 8.61
N GLN A 87 6.48 2.66 9.27
CA GLN A 87 7.17 2.76 10.55
C GLN A 87 8.47 3.57 10.44
N SER A 88 9.27 3.35 9.40
CA SER A 88 10.55 4.06 9.20
C SER A 88 10.38 5.57 9.02
N VAL A 89 9.24 6.02 8.55
CA VAL A 89 8.90 7.44 8.36
C VAL A 89 8.00 8.00 9.47
N ASN A 90 7.82 7.24 10.56
CA ASN A 90 6.97 7.60 11.70
C ASN A 90 5.54 7.95 11.30
N LEU A 91 4.96 7.20 10.33
CA LEU A 91 3.54 7.34 10.06
C LEU A 91 2.73 6.99 11.31
N ASN A 92 1.64 7.70 11.53
CA ASN A 92 0.75 7.32 12.61
C ASN A 92 0.13 5.94 12.35
N THR A 93 -0.18 5.21 13.42
CA THR A 93 -0.70 3.84 13.38
C THR A 93 -1.92 3.69 12.46
N GLY A 94 -2.83 4.66 12.43
CA GLY A 94 -4.02 4.61 11.59
C GLY A 94 -3.69 4.62 10.09
N LEU A 95 -2.77 5.49 9.68
CA LEU A 95 -2.31 5.57 8.27
C LEU A 95 -1.48 4.36 7.88
N MET A 96 -0.66 3.86 8.77
CA MET A 96 0.11 2.65 8.54
C MET A 96 -0.81 1.45 8.31
N VAL A 97 -1.84 1.27 9.16
CA VAL A 97 -2.85 0.22 8.99
C VAL A 97 -3.66 0.43 7.71
N ALA A 98 -4.03 1.66 7.38
CA ALA A 98 -4.73 1.97 6.12
C ALA A 98 -3.86 1.66 4.90
N SER A 99 -2.58 1.96 4.95
CA SER A 99 -1.63 1.69 3.85
C SER A 99 -1.42 0.19 3.64
N THR A 100 -1.22 -0.57 4.73
CA THR A 100 -1.05 -2.03 4.66
C THR A 100 -2.32 -2.73 4.20
N ASN A 101 -3.49 -2.28 4.67
CA ASN A 101 -4.80 -2.75 4.24
C ASN A 101 -5.00 -2.51 2.73
N THR A 102 -4.82 -1.26 2.28
CA THR A 102 -4.99 -0.90 0.87
C THR A 102 -4.03 -1.68 -0.02
N MET A 103 -2.77 -1.83 0.38
CA MET A 103 -1.79 -2.59 -0.37
C MET A 103 -2.14 -4.07 -0.45
N GLY A 104 -2.55 -4.68 0.65
CA GLY A 104 -3.01 -6.07 0.66
C GLY A 104 -4.18 -6.31 -0.30
N GLY A 105 -5.17 -5.41 -0.31
CA GLY A 105 -6.30 -5.45 -1.22
C GLY A 105 -5.89 -5.28 -2.69
N ILE A 106 -5.04 -4.28 -2.99
CA ILE A 106 -4.53 -4.04 -4.35
C ILE A 106 -3.78 -5.26 -4.87
N VAL A 107 -2.92 -5.85 -4.04
CA VAL A 107 -2.14 -7.03 -4.41
C VAL A 107 -3.05 -8.22 -4.69
N ALA A 108 -3.98 -8.54 -3.79
CA ALA A 108 -4.92 -9.63 -3.97
C ALA A 108 -5.71 -9.44 -5.27
N TRP A 109 -6.28 -8.26 -5.46
CA TRP A 109 -7.01 -7.93 -6.68
C TRP A 109 -6.15 -8.06 -7.95
N ALA A 110 -4.91 -7.57 -7.93
CA ALA A 110 -4.01 -7.63 -9.08
C ALA A 110 -3.55 -9.06 -9.40
N THR A 111 -3.55 -9.95 -8.43
CA THR A 111 -3.23 -11.38 -8.59
C THR A 111 -4.46 -12.25 -8.88
N GLY A 112 -5.64 -11.62 -9.05
CA GLY A 112 -6.88 -12.31 -9.39
C GLY A 112 -7.63 -12.91 -8.19
N ASP A 113 -7.30 -12.45 -6.99
CA ASP A 113 -7.94 -12.81 -5.73
C ASP A 113 -8.91 -11.71 -5.27
N ASP A 114 -9.63 -11.97 -4.18
CA ASP A 114 -10.60 -11.03 -3.62
C ASP A 114 -9.89 -9.85 -2.94
N PHE A 115 -10.23 -8.62 -3.36
CA PHE A 115 -9.68 -7.39 -2.80
C PHE A 115 -9.86 -7.31 -1.28
N LEU A 116 -11.06 -7.66 -0.80
CA LEU A 116 -11.39 -7.52 0.61
C LEU A 116 -10.61 -8.53 1.47
N GLN A 117 -10.40 -9.74 0.95
CA GLN A 117 -9.57 -10.75 1.60
C GLN A 117 -8.12 -10.27 1.75
N GLY A 118 -7.54 -9.74 0.68
CA GLY A 118 -6.19 -9.17 0.73
C GLY A 118 -6.10 -7.95 1.64
N ALA A 119 -7.11 -7.08 1.62
CA ALA A 119 -7.19 -5.93 2.50
C ALA A 119 -7.24 -6.34 3.99
N MET A 120 -8.00 -7.37 4.34
CA MET A 120 -8.04 -7.91 5.70
C MET A 120 -6.69 -8.50 6.14
N GLN A 121 -5.97 -9.18 5.25
CA GLN A 121 -4.61 -9.66 5.53
C GLN A 121 -3.64 -8.48 5.78
N GLY A 122 -3.68 -7.47 4.92
CA GLY A 122 -2.87 -6.26 5.08
C GLY A 122 -3.16 -5.52 6.38
N MET A 123 -4.43 -5.40 6.76
CA MET A 123 -4.86 -4.82 8.05
C MET A 123 -4.33 -5.64 9.24
N GLN A 124 -4.37 -6.97 9.17
CA GLN A 124 -3.84 -7.85 10.19
C GLN A 124 -2.33 -7.64 10.38
N ILE A 125 -1.57 -7.56 9.31
CA ILE A 125 -0.13 -7.29 9.34
C ILE A 125 0.14 -5.91 9.95
N GLY A 126 -0.57 -4.87 9.50
CA GLY A 126 -0.43 -3.52 10.02
C GLY A 126 -0.67 -3.41 11.52
N ILE A 127 -1.76 -4.01 12.01
CA ILE A 127 -2.11 -3.96 13.43
C ILE A 127 -1.14 -4.80 14.27
N LEU A 128 -0.91 -6.07 13.90
CA LEU A 128 -0.21 -7.02 14.75
C LEU A 128 1.30 -6.87 14.70
N ASN A 129 1.85 -6.46 13.56
CA ASN A 129 3.28 -6.38 13.38
C ASN A 129 3.85 -5.00 13.74
N HIS A 130 3.06 -3.96 13.57
CA HIS A 130 3.56 -2.60 13.75
C HIS A 130 2.94 -1.89 14.95
N SER A 131 1.62 -1.95 15.16
CA SER A 131 0.99 -1.20 16.24
C SER A 131 1.16 -1.81 17.62
N LEU A 132 1.31 -3.14 17.71
CA LEU A 132 1.50 -3.82 19.01
C LEU A 132 2.98 -3.87 19.44
N HIS A 133 3.91 -3.59 18.56
CA HIS A 133 5.35 -3.56 18.85
C HIS A 133 5.92 -2.13 18.96
N ASP A 134 5.15 -1.10 18.61
CA ASP A 134 5.47 0.28 18.94
C ASP A 134 5.19 0.50 20.44
N GLY A 135 6.22 0.33 21.25
CA GLY A 135 6.19 0.58 22.70
C GLY A 135 6.07 2.04 23.08
N ASP A 136 5.38 2.86 22.29
CA ASP A 136 5.15 4.25 22.60
C ASP A 136 3.82 4.40 23.37
N GLU A 137 3.87 5.01 24.55
CA GLU A 137 2.78 5.20 25.52
C GLU A 137 1.57 6.03 25.01
N GLY A 138 1.32 6.02 23.72
CA GLY A 138 0.27 6.78 23.07
C GLY A 138 -0.69 5.97 22.21
N SER A 139 -0.84 4.65 22.45
CA SER A 139 -1.78 3.82 21.69
C SER A 139 -3.22 4.33 21.83
N ILE A 140 -3.69 5.01 20.79
CA ILE A 140 -5.07 5.41 20.65
C ILE A 140 -5.89 4.17 20.34
N PRO A 141 -6.97 3.88 21.06
CA PRO A 141 -7.84 2.76 20.72
C PRO A 141 -8.43 2.99 19.31
N LEU A 142 -7.97 2.20 18.35
CA LEU A 142 -8.49 2.20 17.00
C LEU A 142 -9.91 1.65 17.03
N LYS A 143 -10.93 2.49 16.83
CA LYS A 143 -12.30 2.04 16.66
C LYS A 143 -12.55 1.81 15.16
N VAL A 144 -12.58 0.55 14.78
CA VAL A 144 -12.96 0.14 13.42
C VAL A 144 -14.44 -0.23 13.45
N SER A 145 -15.28 0.49 12.71
CA SER A 145 -16.66 0.11 12.46
C SER A 145 -16.84 -0.28 11.01
N VAL A 146 -17.45 -1.44 10.80
CA VAL A 146 -17.86 -1.89 9.47
C VAL A 146 -19.37 -1.77 9.42
N THR A 147 -19.87 -0.93 8.52
CA THR A 147 -21.31 -0.76 8.26
C THR A 147 -21.62 -1.12 6.81
N THR A 148 -22.81 -1.66 6.59
CA THR A 148 -23.29 -1.92 5.22
C THR A 148 -24.21 -0.76 4.86
N ASN A 149 -23.96 -0.10 3.74
CA ASN A 149 -24.85 0.95 3.24
C ASN A 149 -26.08 0.32 2.55
N GLU A 150 -27.08 1.15 2.22
CA GLU A 150 -28.33 0.72 1.58
C GLU A 150 -28.14 0.05 0.22
N ALA A 151 -26.96 0.22 -0.41
CA ALA A 151 -26.57 -0.43 -1.66
C ALA A 151 -25.86 -1.79 -1.47
N GLY A 152 -25.77 -2.29 -0.22
CA GLY A 152 -25.09 -3.54 0.11
C GLY A 152 -23.56 -3.47 0.08
N MET A 153 -22.99 -2.26 -0.03
CA MET A 153 -21.54 -2.06 0.02
C MET A 153 -21.08 -1.89 1.48
N TYR A 154 -19.94 -2.48 1.80
CA TYR A 154 -19.32 -2.33 3.11
C TYR A 154 -18.59 -0.98 3.20
N GLU A 155 -18.95 -0.18 4.17
CA GLU A 155 -18.24 1.04 4.54
C GLU A 155 -17.40 0.75 5.79
N VAL A 156 -16.08 0.90 5.66
CA VAL A 156 -15.13 0.73 6.76
C VAL A 156 -14.74 2.11 7.28
N THR A 157 -15.27 2.47 8.43
CA THR A 157 -14.87 3.71 9.09
C THR A 157 -13.82 3.41 10.15
N VAL A 158 -12.63 3.99 9.95
CA VAL A 158 -11.52 3.90 10.91
C VAL A 158 -11.41 5.24 11.63
N ILE A 159 -11.78 5.27 12.91
CA ILE A 159 -11.69 6.47 13.73
C ILE A 159 -10.47 6.34 14.64
N GLY A 160 -9.42 7.09 14.34
CA GLY A 160 -8.28 7.32 15.22
C GLY A 160 -8.23 8.80 15.59
N ALA A 161 -8.33 9.13 16.86
CA ALA A 161 -8.23 10.51 17.31
C ALA A 161 -6.81 10.79 17.84
N ARG A 162 -5.97 11.49 17.05
CA ARG A 162 -4.77 12.13 17.58
C ARG A 162 -5.07 13.62 17.80
N LYS A 163 -4.67 14.16 18.94
CA LYS A 163 -4.63 15.60 19.18
C LYS A 163 -3.55 16.24 18.28
N GLY A 164 -3.91 16.54 17.05
CA GLY A 164 -3.01 17.19 16.09
C GLY A 164 -3.80 18.11 15.18
N GLY A 165 -3.37 19.36 15.09
CA GLY A 165 -4.04 20.42 14.37
C GLY A 165 -4.05 20.22 12.84
N LYS A 166 -4.47 21.27 12.11
CA LYS A 166 -4.62 21.33 10.64
C LYS A 166 -3.41 20.83 9.84
N GLU A 167 -2.20 20.91 10.40
CA GLU A 167 -0.93 20.42 9.80
C GLU A 167 -0.95 18.92 9.52
N ASN A 168 -1.58 18.12 10.39
CA ASN A 168 -1.66 16.67 10.19
C ASN A 168 -2.58 16.27 9.03
N ILE A 169 -3.65 17.04 8.75
CA ILE A 169 -4.59 16.71 7.67
C ILE A 169 -3.93 16.88 6.29
N LEU A 170 -3.14 17.93 6.12
CA LEU A 170 -2.41 18.18 4.86
C LEU A 170 -1.34 17.13 4.61
N ALA A 171 -0.59 16.74 5.67
CA ALA A 171 0.40 15.67 5.57
C ALA A 171 -0.27 14.34 5.19
N ILE A 172 -1.37 13.98 5.83
CA ILE A 172 -2.16 12.80 5.51
C ILE A 172 -2.66 12.85 4.05
N ALA A 173 -3.17 13.99 3.61
CA ALA A 173 -3.65 14.16 2.25
C ALA A 173 -2.51 14.00 1.23
N ALA A 174 -1.31 14.51 1.52
CA ALA A 174 -0.13 14.36 0.67
C ALA A 174 0.32 12.90 0.57
N GLU A 175 0.31 12.17 1.67
CA GLU A 175 0.65 10.74 1.70
C GLU A 175 -0.34 9.89 0.90
N ILE A 176 -1.63 10.06 1.13
CA ILE A 176 -2.68 9.38 0.36
C ILE A 176 -2.55 9.70 -1.12
N ASN A 177 -2.30 10.97 -1.46
CA ASN A 177 -2.11 11.38 -2.84
C ASN A 177 -0.88 10.69 -3.47
N THR A 178 0.25 10.62 -2.77
CA THR A 178 1.48 9.96 -3.24
C THR A 178 1.25 8.47 -3.49
N ILE A 179 0.61 7.76 -2.56
CA ILE A 179 0.29 6.33 -2.70
C ILE A 179 -0.63 6.12 -3.92
N THR A 180 -1.68 6.92 -4.02
CA THR A 180 -2.66 6.83 -5.10
C THR A 180 -2.04 7.16 -6.46
N ASP A 181 -1.15 8.16 -6.52
CA ASP A 181 -0.43 8.53 -7.75
C ASP A 181 0.56 7.44 -8.18
N CYS A 182 1.32 6.87 -7.28
CA CYS A 182 2.21 5.75 -7.57
C CYS A 182 1.42 4.56 -8.14
N PHE A 183 0.27 4.23 -7.55
CA PHE A 183 -0.60 3.17 -8.06
C PHE A 183 -1.17 3.52 -9.45
N GLY A 184 -1.73 4.70 -9.62
CA GLY A 184 -2.26 5.17 -10.91
C GLY A 184 -1.19 5.18 -12.01
N THR A 185 0.02 5.65 -11.69
CA THR A 185 1.15 5.66 -12.60
C THR A 185 1.60 4.24 -12.95
N SER A 186 1.59 3.32 -11.99
CA SER A 186 1.91 1.92 -12.20
C SER A 186 0.90 1.24 -13.13
N LEU A 187 -0.39 1.44 -12.91
CA LEU A 187 -1.44 0.95 -13.81
C LEU A 187 -1.28 1.52 -15.21
N LYS A 188 -1.07 2.83 -15.33
CA LYS A 188 -0.89 3.51 -16.62
C LYS A 188 0.28 2.98 -17.43
N LYS A 189 1.40 2.66 -16.77
CA LYS A 189 2.64 2.25 -17.43
C LYS A 189 2.75 0.75 -17.65
N ASN A 190 2.26 -0.07 -16.72
CA ASN A 190 2.58 -1.49 -16.67
C ASN A 190 1.40 -2.41 -16.97
N SER A 191 0.15 -1.92 -16.99
CA SER A 191 -1.01 -2.80 -17.25
C SER A 191 -1.19 -3.17 -18.74
N GLY A 192 -0.48 -2.51 -19.65
CA GLY A 192 -0.53 -2.83 -21.09
C GLY A 192 -1.97 -2.84 -21.63
N ASN A 193 -2.35 -3.95 -22.25
CA ASN A 193 -3.70 -4.16 -22.79
C ASN A 193 -4.61 -4.95 -21.84
N THR A 194 -4.31 -4.97 -20.56
CA THR A 194 -5.12 -5.67 -19.56
C THR A 194 -6.40 -4.91 -19.27
N THR A 195 -7.51 -5.66 -19.19
CA THR A 195 -8.82 -5.14 -18.80
C THR A 195 -9.30 -5.84 -17.54
N LEU A 196 -10.06 -5.12 -16.71
CA LEU A 196 -10.78 -5.65 -15.56
C LEU A 196 -12.23 -5.85 -15.94
N GLY A 197 -12.76 -7.04 -15.73
CA GLY A 197 -14.17 -7.36 -15.90
C GLY A 197 -15.00 -6.97 -14.68
N SER A 198 -16.29 -6.72 -14.88
CA SER A 198 -17.25 -6.49 -13.79
C SER A 198 -17.40 -7.70 -12.84
N ASN A 199 -16.89 -8.86 -13.23
CA ASN A 199 -16.78 -10.07 -12.41
C ASN A 199 -15.45 -10.16 -11.63
N GLY A 200 -14.65 -9.07 -11.56
CA GLY A 200 -13.38 -9.04 -10.86
C GLY A 200 -12.22 -9.74 -11.56
N LYS A 201 -12.43 -10.38 -12.73
CA LYS A 201 -11.38 -11.11 -13.44
C LYS A 201 -10.56 -10.16 -14.34
N LEU A 202 -9.25 -10.44 -14.42
CA LEU A 202 -8.36 -9.79 -15.37
C LEU A 202 -8.36 -10.53 -16.70
N TYR A 203 -8.50 -9.78 -17.79
CA TYR A 203 -8.45 -10.27 -19.17
C TYR A 203 -7.23 -9.68 -19.87
N TYR A 204 -6.39 -10.57 -20.41
CA TYR A 204 -5.16 -10.23 -21.10
C TYR A 204 -5.36 -10.28 -22.60
N HIS A 205 -4.87 -9.27 -23.31
CA HIS A 205 -4.85 -9.29 -24.77
C HIS A 205 -3.46 -9.72 -25.26
N VAL A 206 -3.43 -10.77 -26.07
CA VAL A 206 -2.20 -11.23 -26.73
C VAL A 206 -1.96 -10.37 -27.97
N ALA A 207 -0.77 -9.80 -28.10
CA ALA A 207 -0.39 -9.01 -29.27
C ALA A 207 -0.54 -9.84 -30.55
N GLY A 208 -1.18 -9.27 -31.58
CA GLY A 208 -1.40 -9.93 -32.88
C GLY A 208 -2.74 -10.64 -33.02
N GLN A 209 -3.48 -10.87 -31.97
CA GLN A 209 -4.88 -11.31 -32.08
C GLN A 209 -5.82 -10.12 -32.23
N ARG A 210 -6.72 -10.12 -33.21
CA ARG A 210 -7.85 -9.18 -33.28
C ARG A 210 -8.72 -9.46 -32.06
N GLY A 211 -8.42 -8.77 -30.96
CA GLY A 211 -8.88 -9.15 -29.67
C GLY A 211 -10.11 -8.42 -29.25
N PHE A 212 -10.97 -9.18 -28.76
CA PHE A 212 -12.00 -8.79 -27.85
C PHE A 212 -11.37 -8.60 -26.45
N TYR A 213 -11.40 -7.39 -25.93
CA TYR A 213 -10.80 -7.07 -24.63
C TYR A 213 -11.74 -7.46 -23.48
N GLY A 214 -12.06 -8.73 -23.35
CA GLY A 214 -12.91 -9.23 -22.30
C GLY A 214 -13.79 -10.40 -22.78
N ASN A 215 -14.82 -10.68 -22.02
CA ASN A 215 -15.87 -11.64 -22.37
C ASN A 215 -17.07 -10.84 -22.88
N GLN A 216 -17.72 -11.29 -23.97
CA GLN A 216 -18.91 -10.63 -24.54
C GLN A 216 -20.07 -10.46 -23.54
N TYR A 217 -20.05 -11.23 -22.44
CA TYR A 217 -21.05 -11.20 -21.37
C TYR A 217 -20.61 -10.41 -20.14
N VAL A 218 -19.40 -9.84 -20.13
CA VAL A 218 -18.83 -9.14 -18.98
C VAL A 218 -18.38 -7.75 -19.42
N SER A 219 -18.93 -6.72 -18.79
CA SER A 219 -18.43 -5.36 -18.97
C SER A 219 -17.00 -5.26 -18.51
N THR A 220 -16.13 -4.64 -19.29
CA THR A 220 -14.70 -4.54 -18.99
C THR A 220 -14.20 -3.09 -19.05
N VAL A 221 -13.23 -2.76 -18.18
CA VAL A 221 -12.56 -1.47 -18.14
C VAL A 221 -11.05 -1.67 -18.34
N ARG A 222 -10.45 -0.88 -19.22
CA ARG A 222 -9.00 -0.91 -19.44
C ARG A 222 -8.26 -0.32 -18.24
N LEU A 223 -7.35 -1.08 -17.64
CA LEU A 223 -6.56 -0.62 -16.49
C LEU A 223 -5.71 0.61 -16.79
N VAL A 224 -5.20 0.73 -18.02
CA VAL A 224 -4.49 1.95 -18.48
C VAL A 224 -5.38 3.20 -18.36
N HIS A 225 -6.67 3.10 -18.69
CA HIS A 225 -7.59 4.22 -18.56
C HIS A 225 -7.86 4.58 -17.11
N VAL A 226 -8.02 3.58 -16.24
CA VAL A 226 -8.14 3.79 -14.79
C VAL A 226 -6.89 4.51 -14.28
N GLY A 227 -5.70 4.04 -14.63
CA GLY A 227 -4.44 4.69 -14.28
C GLY A 227 -4.33 6.13 -14.77
N LYS A 228 -4.80 6.42 -16.01
CA LYS A 228 -4.83 7.80 -16.55
C LYS A 228 -5.75 8.72 -15.77
N VAL A 229 -6.93 8.24 -15.37
CA VAL A 229 -7.89 9.05 -14.57
C VAL A 229 -7.30 9.33 -13.20
N ILE A 230 -6.78 8.30 -12.54
CA ILE A 230 -6.12 8.45 -11.23
C ILE A 230 -4.99 9.47 -11.32
N THR A 231 -4.03 9.29 -12.22
CA THR A 231 -2.86 10.19 -12.32
C THR A 231 -3.21 11.61 -12.72
N LYS A 232 -4.32 11.82 -13.43
CA LYS A 232 -4.82 13.17 -13.73
C LYS A 232 -5.35 13.86 -12.47
N ALA A 233 -6.09 13.13 -11.66
CA ALA A 233 -6.63 13.66 -10.40
C ALA A 233 -5.51 13.91 -9.38
N THR A 234 -4.70 12.90 -9.10
CA THR A 234 -3.61 12.96 -8.11
C THR A 234 -2.53 13.98 -8.49
N GLY A 235 -2.18 14.07 -9.78
CA GLY A 235 -1.20 15.04 -10.25
C GLY A 235 -1.63 16.50 -10.07
N SER A 236 -2.93 16.79 -10.13
CA SER A 236 -3.47 18.13 -9.85
C SER A 236 -3.45 18.41 -8.33
N VAL A 237 -3.91 17.45 -7.54
CA VAL A 237 -3.92 17.55 -6.06
C VAL A 237 -2.49 17.63 -5.52
N GLY A 238 -1.57 16.81 -6.03
CA GLY A 238 -0.17 16.79 -5.62
C GLY A 238 0.50 18.16 -5.79
N LYS A 239 0.34 18.79 -6.95
CA LYS A 239 0.90 20.12 -7.18
C LYS A 239 0.39 21.19 -6.20
N VAL A 240 -0.87 21.12 -5.81
CA VAL A 240 -1.44 22.03 -4.80
C VAL A 240 -0.82 21.76 -3.44
N LEU A 241 -0.72 20.49 -3.04
CA LEU A 241 -0.12 20.09 -1.75
C LEU A 241 1.38 20.45 -1.68
N ASP A 242 2.12 20.21 -2.76
CA ASP A 242 3.53 20.61 -2.90
C ASP A 242 3.69 22.13 -2.78
N GLY A 243 2.81 22.89 -3.45
CA GLY A 243 2.78 24.35 -3.36
C GLY A 243 2.49 24.86 -1.94
N ILE A 244 1.57 24.20 -1.22
CA ILE A 244 1.29 24.53 0.19
C ILE A 244 2.52 24.23 1.05
N SER A 245 3.15 23.07 0.89
CA SER A 245 4.35 22.69 1.65
C SER A 245 5.50 23.71 1.46
N ILE A 246 5.75 24.13 0.22
CA ILE A 246 6.78 25.15 -0.09
C ILE A 246 6.39 26.51 0.49
N TYR A 247 5.11 26.90 0.39
CA TYR A 247 4.62 28.15 0.94
C TYR A 247 4.73 28.20 2.46
N ASP A 248 4.45 27.08 3.14
CA ASP A 248 4.60 26.97 4.59
C ASP A 248 6.08 27.11 5.00
N GLY A 249 7.00 26.50 4.26
CA GLY A 249 8.44 26.72 4.44
C GLY A 249 8.84 28.20 4.28
N TYR A 250 8.30 28.86 3.25
CA TYR A 250 8.54 30.29 3.02
C TYR A 250 7.99 31.17 4.16
N LYS A 251 6.84 30.82 4.71
CA LYS A 251 6.27 31.49 5.88
C LYS A 251 7.13 31.30 7.14
N GLN A 252 7.64 30.09 7.36
CA GLN A 252 8.54 29.80 8.48
C GLN A 252 9.85 30.58 8.37
N ASP A 253 10.32 30.87 7.18
CA ASP A 253 11.48 31.71 6.90
C ASP A 253 11.16 33.21 6.89
N ARG A 254 10.03 33.64 7.48
CA ARG A 254 9.59 35.04 7.59
C ARG A 254 9.40 35.74 6.23
N ASN A 255 8.80 35.03 5.27
CA ASN A 255 8.56 35.47 3.89
C ASN A 255 9.88 35.75 3.11
N GLN A 256 10.91 34.98 3.35
CA GLN A 256 12.17 34.98 2.61
C GLN A 256 12.52 33.56 2.17
N ILE A 257 13.39 33.45 1.18
CA ILE A 257 13.92 32.13 0.80
C ILE A 257 15.04 31.78 1.79
N GLY A 258 14.72 30.89 2.72
CA GLY A 258 15.63 30.42 3.75
C GLY A 258 15.71 28.90 3.82
N TYR A 259 16.20 28.40 4.95
CA TYR A 259 16.40 26.97 5.19
C TYR A 259 15.10 26.15 5.00
N ASN A 260 13.99 26.57 5.59
CA ASN A 260 12.73 25.82 5.53
C ASN A 260 12.16 25.78 4.11
N THR A 261 12.27 26.89 3.38
CA THR A 261 11.87 26.97 1.97
C THR A 261 12.68 26.01 1.11
N VAL A 262 14.01 26.06 1.24
CA VAL A 262 14.93 25.20 0.46
C VAL A 262 14.71 23.73 0.80
N ARG A 263 14.50 23.42 2.08
CA ARG A 263 14.21 22.08 2.56
C ARG A 263 12.90 21.53 1.98
N ALA A 264 11.83 22.33 1.95
CA ALA A 264 10.55 21.93 1.37
C ALA A 264 10.65 21.70 -0.16
N VAL A 265 11.37 22.58 -0.87
CA VAL A 265 11.62 22.38 -2.31
C VAL A 265 12.43 21.11 -2.56
N ALA A 266 13.45 20.86 -1.74
CA ALA A 266 14.28 19.66 -1.85
C ALA A 266 13.47 18.39 -1.57
N ASP A 267 12.59 18.41 -0.58
CA ASP A 267 11.69 17.28 -0.27
C ASP A 267 10.79 16.93 -1.47
N VAL A 268 10.12 17.92 -2.03
CA VAL A 268 9.24 17.76 -3.20
C VAL A 268 10.04 17.24 -4.40
N ALA A 269 11.15 17.87 -4.75
CA ALA A 269 11.98 17.47 -5.89
C ALA A 269 12.58 16.06 -5.71
N GLY A 270 13.12 15.79 -4.52
CA GLY A 270 13.66 14.49 -4.14
C GLY A 270 12.59 13.40 -4.16
N GLY A 271 11.40 13.70 -3.65
CA GLY A 271 10.25 12.81 -3.67
C GLY A 271 9.83 12.42 -5.10
N TRP A 272 9.73 13.38 -6.00
CA TRP A 272 9.38 13.11 -7.40
C TRP A 272 10.47 12.29 -8.11
N ALA A 273 11.74 12.65 -7.95
CA ALA A 273 12.85 11.91 -8.54
C ALA A 273 12.92 10.48 -8.01
N GLY A 274 12.77 10.31 -6.70
CA GLY A 274 12.75 9.01 -6.04
C GLY A 274 11.57 8.15 -6.47
N ALA A 275 10.37 8.73 -6.60
CA ALA A 275 9.20 8.01 -7.12
C ALA A 275 9.45 7.46 -8.52
N VAL A 276 9.99 8.28 -9.43
CA VAL A 276 10.30 7.85 -10.80
C VAL A 276 11.36 6.74 -10.83
N ALA A 277 12.40 6.85 -10.01
CA ALA A 277 13.43 5.80 -9.90
C ALA A 277 12.84 4.50 -9.33
N GLY A 278 12.08 4.61 -8.24
CA GLY A 278 11.43 3.48 -7.59
C GLY A 278 10.44 2.76 -8.51
N LEU A 279 9.60 3.50 -9.24
CA LEU A 279 8.70 2.93 -10.24
C LEU A 279 9.44 2.08 -11.29
N LYS A 280 10.59 2.54 -11.78
CA LYS A 280 11.40 1.79 -12.77
C LYS A 280 11.99 0.52 -12.16
N ILE A 281 12.62 0.63 -10.99
CA ILE A 281 13.20 -0.51 -10.28
C ILE A 281 12.13 -1.54 -9.98
N GLY A 282 10.99 -1.10 -9.42
CA GLY A 282 9.88 -1.98 -9.07
C GLY A 282 9.24 -2.67 -10.28
N THR A 283 9.14 -1.98 -11.43
CA THR A 283 8.70 -2.60 -12.69
C THR A 283 9.63 -3.74 -13.08
N SER A 284 10.96 -3.50 -13.06
CA SER A 284 11.96 -4.50 -13.43
C SER A 284 11.90 -5.72 -12.50
N ILE A 285 11.87 -5.51 -11.18
CA ILE A 285 11.77 -6.58 -10.19
C ILE A 285 10.45 -7.33 -10.33
N GLY A 286 9.33 -6.61 -10.42
CA GLY A 286 8.00 -7.21 -10.51
C GLY A 286 7.81 -8.05 -11.78
N SER A 287 8.40 -7.63 -12.91
CA SER A 287 8.33 -8.37 -14.17
C SER A 287 9.12 -9.70 -14.15
N LEU A 288 10.07 -9.87 -13.22
CA LEU A 288 10.81 -11.14 -13.06
C LEU A 288 9.92 -12.32 -12.64
N PHE A 289 8.76 -12.04 -12.05
CA PHE A 289 7.78 -13.09 -11.70
C PHE A 289 7.09 -13.74 -12.91
N GLY A 290 7.45 -13.35 -14.13
CA GLY A 290 7.29 -14.05 -15.40
C GLY A 290 5.87 -14.45 -15.83
N GLY A 291 5.70 -14.75 -17.11
CA GLY A 291 4.46 -15.29 -17.65
C GLY A 291 3.23 -14.39 -17.42
N VAL A 292 2.10 -15.00 -17.06
CA VAL A 292 0.83 -14.29 -16.76
C VAL A 292 0.96 -13.35 -15.55
N GLY A 293 1.90 -13.61 -14.65
CA GLY A 293 2.20 -12.80 -13.47
C GLY A 293 3.02 -11.54 -13.73
N ALA A 294 3.64 -11.40 -14.92
CA ALA A 294 4.54 -10.28 -15.21
C ALA A 294 3.86 -8.92 -15.15
N ILE A 295 2.62 -8.79 -15.63
CA ILE A 295 1.88 -7.53 -15.60
C ILE A 295 1.43 -7.16 -14.18
N PRO A 296 0.71 -8.03 -13.45
CA PRO A 296 0.39 -7.77 -12.05
C PRO A 296 1.64 -7.53 -11.19
N GLY A 297 2.68 -8.35 -11.37
CA GLY A 297 3.95 -8.19 -10.66
C GLY A 297 4.61 -6.83 -10.94
N ALA A 298 4.65 -6.39 -12.19
CA ALA A 298 5.18 -5.09 -12.56
C ALA A 298 4.36 -3.93 -11.96
N VAL A 299 3.03 -4.03 -11.94
CA VAL A 299 2.15 -3.02 -11.31
C VAL A 299 2.40 -2.96 -9.81
N ILE A 300 2.42 -4.09 -9.13
CA ILE A 300 2.67 -4.16 -7.69
C ILE A 300 4.08 -3.67 -7.36
N GLY A 301 5.10 -4.24 -8.01
CA GLY A 301 6.49 -3.88 -7.78
C GLY A 301 6.72 -2.39 -7.98
N SER A 302 6.25 -1.84 -9.09
CA SER A 302 6.40 -0.39 -9.34
C SER A 302 5.63 0.46 -8.35
N THR A 303 4.46 0.07 -7.89
CA THR A 303 3.72 0.81 -6.86
C THR A 303 4.51 0.85 -5.56
N VAL A 304 4.93 -0.31 -5.05
CA VAL A 304 5.67 -0.42 -3.78
C VAL A 304 6.98 0.36 -3.84
N PHE A 305 7.80 0.09 -4.84
CA PHE A 305 9.10 0.79 -4.98
C PHE A 305 8.94 2.26 -5.35
N GLY A 306 7.86 2.64 -6.04
CA GLY A 306 7.52 4.03 -6.30
C GLY A 306 7.25 4.81 -5.02
N ILE A 307 6.48 4.23 -4.11
CA ILE A 307 6.19 4.81 -2.78
C ILE A 307 7.50 4.90 -1.97
N ILE A 308 8.25 3.81 -1.86
CA ILE A 308 9.55 3.80 -1.14
C ILE A 308 10.49 4.86 -1.72
N GLY A 309 10.55 4.97 -3.04
CA GLY A 309 11.38 5.93 -3.74
C GLY A 309 10.95 7.38 -3.49
N ALA A 310 9.64 7.66 -3.51
CA ALA A 310 9.11 8.99 -3.23
C ALA A 310 9.60 9.52 -1.88
N TYR A 311 9.40 8.75 -0.87
CA TYR A 311 9.76 9.16 0.49
C TYR A 311 11.27 9.08 0.76
N GLY A 312 11.94 8.03 0.30
CA GLY A 312 13.39 7.90 0.42
C GLY A 312 14.11 9.03 -0.29
N GLY A 313 13.65 9.41 -1.48
CA GLY A 313 14.19 10.53 -2.26
C GLY A 313 13.99 11.88 -1.56
N GLY A 314 12.81 12.13 -1.01
CA GLY A 314 12.53 13.31 -0.19
C GLY A 314 13.44 13.38 1.03
N LYS A 315 13.54 12.29 1.80
CA LYS A 315 14.45 12.24 2.97
C LYS A 315 15.92 12.47 2.60
N LEU A 316 16.41 11.85 1.53
CA LEU A 316 17.79 12.04 1.09
C LEU A 316 18.07 13.50 0.70
N ALA A 317 17.12 14.12 -0.02
CA ALA A 317 17.25 15.50 -0.43
C ALA A 317 17.20 16.46 0.78
N THR A 318 16.29 16.23 1.73
CA THR A 318 16.24 17.05 2.96
C THR A 318 17.47 16.87 3.83
N CYS A 319 17.97 15.65 4.02
CA CYS A 319 19.24 15.42 4.73
C CYS A 319 20.42 16.15 4.06
N SER A 320 20.43 16.25 2.73
CA SER A 320 21.47 16.99 2.01
C SER A 320 21.38 18.50 2.32
N VAL A 321 20.18 19.05 2.38
CA VAL A 321 19.96 20.45 2.77
C VAL A 321 20.36 20.67 4.23
N ASP A 322 19.94 19.77 5.13
CA ASP A 322 20.27 19.84 6.55
C ASP A 322 21.80 19.90 6.76
N ASN A 323 22.55 19.04 6.05
CA ASN A 323 24.01 19.04 6.06
C ASN A 323 24.62 20.35 5.53
N ILE A 324 24.08 20.93 4.45
CA ILE A 324 24.57 22.19 3.89
C ILE A 324 24.37 23.35 4.87
N TYR A 325 23.27 23.34 5.61
CA TYR A 325 22.96 24.36 6.61
C TYR A 325 23.53 24.06 8.00
N GLY A 326 24.27 22.95 8.17
CA GLY A 326 24.90 22.56 9.45
C GLY A 326 23.88 22.19 10.53
N ARG A 327 22.78 21.56 10.15
CA ARG A 327 21.68 21.18 11.05
C ARG A 327 21.46 19.67 11.09
#